data_e4f9bc0f8c0cde9773de23e740e87359
#
_entry.id   e4f9bc0f8c0cde9773de23e740e87359
#
_cell.length_a   1.000
_cell.length_b   1.000
_cell.length_c   1.000
_cell.angle_alpha   90.00
_cell.angle_beta   90.00
_cell.angle_gamma   90.00
#
_symmetry.space_group_name_H-M   'P 1'
#
loop_
_entity.id
_entity.type
_entity.pdbx_description
1 polymer ?
#
loop_
_entity_poly.entity_id
_entity_poly.type
_entity_poly.pdbx_seq_one_letter_code
_entity_poly.pdbx_strand_id
1 'polypeptide(L)'
;VTENMFTEFIYNMKYTNSILKEHNVYRARLMKLKPRTNYTYHQDYTKRFHIPLITNDKCFFVIDDKVIRYPADGNYHIVDTTKFHTAINGSIEDRIHIIGCIDE
;
A
#
# COMPACT_ATOMS: atom_id res chain seq x y z
N VAL A 1 3.83 -0.46 18.76
CA VAL A 1 4.14 -1.74 18.09
C VAL A 1 4.49 -2.76 19.14
N THR A 2 3.73 -3.84 19.21
CA THR A 2 4.01 -4.93 20.12
C THR A 2 5.11 -5.84 19.54
N GLU A 3 5.77 -6.59 20.41
CA GLU A 3 6.82 -7.54 20.02
C GLU A 3 6.33 -8.58 19.02
N ASN A 4 5.09 -9.04 19.17
CA ASN A 4 4.47 -9.99 18.26
C ASN A 4 4.25 -9.40 16.85
N MET A 5 3.85 -8.14 16.77
CA MET A 5 3.69 -7.45 15.49
C MET A 5 5.04 -7.29 14.78
N PHE A 6 6.10 -7.03 15.55
CA PHE A 6 7.44 -6.90 15.00
C PHE A 6 7.95 -8.23 14.45
N THR A 7 7.68 -9.33 15.13
CA THR A 7 8.08 -10.68 14.69
C THR A 7 7.33 -11.07 13.40
N GLU A 8 6.02 -10.84 13.33
CA GLU A 8 5.24 -11.06 12.12
C GLU A 8 5.75 -10.20 10.97
N PHE A 9 6.11 -8.96 11.26
CA PHE A 9 6.64 -8.04 10.28
C PHE A 9 7.94 -8.58 9.65
N ILE A 10 8.86 -9.10 10.45
CA ILE A 10 10.10 -9.69 9.95
C ILE A 10 9.81 -10.93 9.08
N TYR A 11 8.85 -11.75 9.48
CA TYR A 11 8.44 -12.92 8.73
C TYR A 11 7.91 -12.54 7.35
N ASN A 12 7.04 -11.54 7.31
CA ASN A 12 6.45 -11.05 6.08
C ASN A 12 7.48 -10.37 5.18
N MET A 13 8.54 -9.81 5.73
CA MET A 13 9.59 -9.14 4.94
C MET A 13 10.35 -10.11 4.03
N LYS A 14 10.63 -11.32 4.45
CA LYS A 14 11.30 -12.32 3.60
C LYS A 14 10.44 -12.70 2.40
N TYR A 15 9.18 -12.95 2.64
CA TYR A 15 8.21 -13.26 1.59
C TYR A 15 8.02 -12.06 0.65
N THR A 16 7.89 -10.88 1.22
CA THR A 16 7.74 -9.64 0.47
C THR A 16 8.94 -9.37 -0.43
N ASN A 17 10.16 -9.54 0.06
CA ASN A 17 11.36 -9.33 -0.74
C ASN A 17 11.41 -10.26 -1.95
N SER A 18 10.98 -11.50 -1.79
CA SER A 18 10.88 -12.45 -2.89
C SER A 18 9.91 -11.98 -3.97
N ILE A 19 8.74 -11.49 -3.57
CA ILE A 19 7.73 -10.96 -4.50
C ILE A 19 8.23 -9.70 -5.20
N LEU A 20 8.84 -8.78 -4.47
CA LEU A 20 9.37 -7.54 -5.02
C LEU A 20 10.44 -7.81 -6.07
N LYS A 21 11.31 -8.76 -5.82
CA LYS A 21 12.36 -9.16 -6.75
C LYS A 21 11.78 -9.79 -8.01
N GLU A 22 10.80 -10.67 -7.85
CA GLU A 22 10.13 -11.36 -8.95
C GLU A 22 9.47 -10.38 -9.93
N HIS A 23 8.89 -9.30 -9.41
CA HIS A 23 8.16 -8.30 -10.21
C HIS A 23 9.01 -7.08 -10.57
N ASN A 24 10.32 -7.09 -10.28
CA ASN A 24 11.22 -5.98 -10.54
C ASN A 24 10.74 -4.65 -9.95
N VAL A 25 10.24 -4.72 -8.72
CA VAL A 25 9.78 -3.53 -8.00
C VAL A 25 10.99 -2.77 -7.47
N TYR A 26 11.01 -1.47 -7.67
CA TYR A 26 12.06 -0.59 -7.16
C TYR A 26 11.47 0.48 -6.24
N ARG A 27 12.31 1.10 -5.43
CA ARG A 27 11.93 2.08 -4.41
C ARG A 27 10.87 1.54 -3.45
N ALA A 28 10.95 0.25 -3.13
CA ALA A 28 10.02 -0.35 -2.18
C ALA A 28 10.29 0.18 -0.77
N ARG A 29 9.23 0.59 -0.10
CA ARG A 29 9.31 1.13 1.26
C ARG A 29 8.03 0.88 2.02
N LEU A 30 8.14 0.93 3.35
CA LEU A 30 6.99 0.89 4.22
C LEU A 30 6.38 2.28 4.31
N MET A 31 5.10 2.38 4.02
CA MET A 31 4.37 3.65 4.05
C MET A 31 3.21 3.57 5.03
N LYS A 32 3.19 4.53 5.95
CA LYS A 32 2.12 4.66 6.93
C LYS A 32 1.22 5.84 6.57
N LEU A 33 -0.07 5.59 6.46
CA LEU A 33 -1.08 6.63 6.34
C LEU A 33 -1.80 6.75 7.68
N LYS A 34 -1.59 7.88 8.34
CA LYS A 34 -2.13 8.13 9.68
C LYS A 34 -3.66 8.16 9.67
N PRO A 35 -4.29 7.92 10.84
CA PRO A 35 -5.74 8.03 10.97
C PRO A 35 -6.27 9.40 10.53
N ARG A 36 -7.43 9.39 9.87
CA ARG A 36 -8.15 10.60 9.46
C ARG A 36 -7.30 11.54 8.59
N THR A 37 -6.50 10.95 7.70
CA THR A 37 -5.70 11.69 6.73
C THR A 37 -5.92 11.17 5.33
N ASN A 38 -5.55 11.99 4.37
CA ASN A 38 -5.53 11.62 2.97
C ASN A 38 -4.38 12.32 2.25
N TYR A 39 -3.99 11.76 1.13
CA TYR A 39 -3.04 12.44 0.23
C TYR A 39 -3.79 13.41 -0.67
N THR A 40 -3.05 14.35 -1.27
CA THR A 40 -3.61 15.20 -2.32
C THR A 40 -4.00 14.38 -3.53
N TYR A 41 -5.02 14.82 -4.25
CA TYR A 41 -5.45 14.18 -5.48
C TYR A 41 -4.44 14.52 -6.58
N HIS A 42 -3.70 13.53 -7.05
CA HIS A 42 -2.54 13.74 -7.94
C HIS A 42 -2.32 12.56 -8.87
N GLN A 43 -1.33 12.69 -9.76
CA GLN A 43 -0.87 11.63 -10.65
C GLN A 43 0.61 11.33 -10.38
N ASP A 44 0.99 10.07 -10.57
CA ASP A 44 2.39 9.63 -10.55
C ASP A 44 2.86 9.32 -11.97
N TYR A 45 4.17 9.24 -12.17
CA TYR A 45 4.74 8.90 -13.47
C TYR A 45 4.68 7.40 -13.77
N THR A 46 4.65 6.57 -12.74
CA THR A 46 4.64 5.12 -12.87
C THR A 46 3.52 4.53 -12.06
N LYS A 47 3.12 3.31 -12.42
CA LYS A 47 2.23 2.53 -11.57
C LYS A 47 2.92 2.17 -10.27
N ARG A 48 2.15 1.92 -9.23
CA ARG A 48 2.64 1.54 -7.91
C ARG A 48 2.27 0.12 -7.58
N PHE A 49 3.22 -0.56 -6.94
CA PHE A 49 3.04 -1.90 -6.42
C PHE A 49 2.72 -1.77 -4.94
N HIS A 50 1.62 -2.37 -4.49
CA HIS A 50 1.17 -2.29 -3.11
C HIS A 50 1.02 -3.67 -2.50
N ILE A 51 1.55 -3.83 -1.27
CA ILE A 51 1.24 -4.98 -0.43
C ILE A 51 0.63 -4.41 0.86
N PRO A 52 -0.69 -4.50 1.03
CA PRO A 52 -1.32 -4.06 2.27
C PRO A 52 -0.92 -4.96 3.43
N LEU A 53 -0.43 -4.37 4.52
CA LEU A 53 -0.05 -5.09 5.74
C LEU A 53 -1.09 -4.88 6.83
N ILE A 54 -1.51 -3.63 7.05
CA ILE A 54 -2.53 -3.26 8.03
C ILE A 54 -3.48 -2.30 7.34
N THR A 55 -4.74 -2.69 7.25
CA THR A 55 -5.79 -1.88 6.64
C THR A 55 -7.15 -2.28 7.19
N ASN A 56 -8.17 -1.50 6.87
CA ASN A 56 -9.56 -1.80 7.21
C ASN A 56 -10.49 -1.19 6.16
N ASP A 57 -11.79 -1.39 6.30
CA ASP A 57 -12.78 -0.96 5.31
C ASP A 57 -12.96 0.56 5.22
N LYS A 58 -12.40 1.32 6.16
CA LYS A 58 -12.39 2.79 6.11
C LYS A 58 -11.14 3.35 5.45
N CYS A 59 -10.26 2.48 5.00
CA CYS A 59 -9.09 2.84 4.20
C CYS A 59 -9.36 2.47 2.74
N PHE A 60 -9.26 3.43 1.85
CA PHE A 60 -9.57 3.19 0.44
C PHE A 60 -8.83 4.18 -0.46
N PHE A 61 -8.78 3.83 -1.73
CA PHE A 61 -8.29 4.70 -2.78
C PHE A 61 -9.45 5.28 -3.56
N VAL A 62 -9.29 6.50 -4.04
CA VAL A 62 -10.14 7.05 -5.09
C VAL A 62 -9.25 7.18 -6.32
N ILE A 63 -9.55 6.43 -7.37
CA ILE A 63 -8.78 6.41 -8.60
C ILE A 63 -9.74 6.66 -9.76
N ASP A 64 -9.50 7.74 -10.50
CA ASP A 64 -10.34 8.10 -11.63
C ASP A 64 -11.83 8.14 -11.23
N ASP A 65 -12.11 8.78 -10.07
CA ASP A 65 -13.44 8.92 -9.46
C ASP A 65 -14.09 7.61 -8.99
N LYS A 66 -13.32 6.53 -8.88
CA LYS A 66 -13.81 5.24 -8.38
C LYS A 66 -13.17 4.91 -7.03
N VAL A 67 -13.98 4.40 -6.12
CA VAL A 67 -13.51 3.95 -4.79
C VAL A 67 -13.05 2.50 -4.91
N ILE A 68 -11.82 2.24 -4.48
CA ILE A 68 -11.22 0.90 -4.52
C ILE A 68 -10.61 0.59 -3.16
N ARG A 69 -10.90 -0.60 -2.64
CA ARG A 69 -10.32 -1.11 -1.40
C ARG A 69 -9.44 -2.31 -1.69
N TYR A 70 -8.26 -2.32 -1.06
CA TYR A 70 -7.32 -3.43 -1.18
C TYR A 70 -7.16 -4.11 0.19
N PRO A 71 -7.49 -5.39 0.32
CA PRO A 71 -7.41 -6.08 1.61
C PRO A 71 -5.99 -6.47 1.98
N ALA A 72 -5.73 -6.61 3.28
CA ALA A 72 -4.47 -7.13 3.80
C ALA A 72 -4.54 -8.66 3.87
N ASP A 73 -4.53 -9.31 2.71
CA ASP A 73 -4.72 -10.76 2.55
C ASP A 73 -3.44 -11.49 2.11
N GLY A 74 -2.29 -10.82 2.17
CA GLY A 74 -1.02 -11.39 1.74
C GLY A 74 -0.75 -11.23 0.25
N ASN A 75 -1.68 -10.72 -0.53
CA ASN A 75 -1.52 -10.52 -1.96
C ASN A 75 -0.99 -9.13 -2.27
N TYR A 76 -0.33 -9.02 -3.40
CA TYR A 76 0.06 -7.72 -3.94
C TYR A 76 -1.03 -7.20 -4.90
N HIS A 77 -1.01 -5.89 -5.12
CA HIS A 77 -1.90 -5.22 -6.05
C HIS A 77 -1.12 -4.20 -6.86
N ILE A 78 -1.38 -4.14 -8.15
CA ILE A 78 -0.81 -3.10 -9.02
C ILE A 78 -1.86 -2.00 -9.14
N VAL A 79 -1.51 -0.82 -8.67
CA VAL A 79 -2.42 0.33 -8.62
C VAL A 79 -2.02 1.28 -9.74
N ASP A 80 -2.97 1.60 -10.61
CA ASP A 80 -2.71 2.54 -11.70
C ASP A 80 -2.74 3.99 -11.21
N THR A 81 -1.65 4.38 -10.56
CA THR A 81 -1.46 5.72 -10.02
C THR A 81 -1.04 6.73 -11.09
N THR A 82 -0.95 6.32 -12.36
CA THR A 82 -0.80 7.26 -13.47
C THR A 82 -2.09 8.04 -13.72
N LYS A 83 -3.22 7.54 -13.24
CA LYS A 83 -4.49 8.26 -13.21
C LYS A 83 -4.58 9.13 -11.97
N PHE A 84 -5.42 10.16 -12.01
CA PHE A 84 -5.66 10.98 -10.83
C PHE A 84 -6.19 10.13 -9.68
N HIS A 85 -5.55 10.24 -8.53
CA HIS A 85 -5.87 9.38 -7.39
C HIS A 85 -5.50 10.04 -6.08
N THR A 86 -6.10 9.51 -5.01
CA THR A 86 -5.69 9.75 -3.62
C THR A 86 -5.92 8.49 -2.81
N ALA A 87 -5.25 8.41 -1.67
CA ALA A 87 -5.51 7.38 -0.66
C ALA A 87 -6.07 8.05 0.59
N ILE A 88 -7.07 7.43 1.18
CA ILE A 88 -7.79 7.98 2.34
C ILE A 88 -7.77 6.95 3.46
N ASN A 89 -7.45 7.42 4.66
CA ASN A 89 -7.63 6.64 5.88
C ASN A 89 -8.64 7.35 6.77
N GLY A 90 -9.90 6.91 6.71
CA GLY A 90 -10.98 7.43 7.53
C GLY A 90 -11.15 6.71 8.86
N SER A 91 -10.23 5.84 9.23
CA SER A 91 -10.30 5.04 10.46
C SER A 91 -9.55 5.69 11.62
N ILE A 92 -9.54 5.00 12.76
CA ILE A 92 -8.78 5.40 13.94
C ILE A 92 -7.44 4.70 14.07
N GLU A 93 -7.08 3.86 13.08
CA GLU A 93 -5.85 3.10 13.07
C GLU A 93 -4.97 3.51 11.91
N ASP A 94 -3.65 3.32 12.05
CA ASP A 94 -2.72 3.53 10.94
C ASP A 94 -2.98 2.50 9.83
N ARG A 95 -2.92 2.95 8.58
CA ARG A 95 -2.87 2.04 7.42
C ARG A 95 -1.40 1.87 7.03
N ILE A 96 -0.94 0.64 6.91
CA ILE A 96 0.45 0.35 6.55
C ILE A 96 0.50 -0.51 5.31
N HIS A 97 1.16 -0.02 4.29
CA HIS A 97 1.42 -0.73 3.04
C HIS A 97 2.92 -0.76 2.75
N ILE A 98 3.38 -1.80 2.08
CA ILE A 98 4.65 -1.76 1.36
C ILE A 98 4.32 -1.26 -0.04
N ILE A 99 4.98 -0.19 -0.45
CA ILE A 99 4.74 0.47 -1.73
C ILE A 99 6.04 0.53 -2.50
N GLY A 100 5.97 0.19 -3.77
CA GLY A 100 7.11 0.30 -4.68
C GLY A 100 6.66 0.78 -6.05
N CYS A 101 7.63 1.03 -6.92
CA CYS A 101 7.40 1.46 -8.29
C CYS A 101 7.62 0.28 -9.23
N ILE A 102 6.84 0.21 -10.30
CA ILE A 102 7.04 -0.77 -11.37
C ILE A 102 6.94 -0.08 -12.72
N ASP A 103 7.70 -0.59 -13.67
CA ASP A 103 7.67 -0.12 -15.05
C ASP A 103 6.81 -1.08 -15.88
N GLU A 104 5.58 -0.73 -16.08
CA GLU A 104 4.65 -1.48 -16.91
C GLU A 104 3.86 -0.56 -17.84
#